data_acacb69f5d5102d3f4195feb61647985
#
_entry.id   acacb69f5d5102d3f4195feb61647985
#
_cell.length_a   1.000
_cell.length_b   1.000
_cell.length_c   1.000
_cell.angle_alpha   90.00
_cell.angle_beta   90.00
_cell.angle_gamma   90.00
#
_symmetry.space_group_name_H-M   'P 1'
#
loop_
_entity.id
_entity.type
_entity.pdbx_description
1 polymer ?
#
loop_
_entity_poly.entity_id
_entity_poly.type
_entity_poly.pdbx_seq_one_letter_code
_entity_poly.pdbx_strand_id
1 'polypeptide(L)'
;MQIVEISEPGASEAPEEIVVGIDFGTTNSLIAYSKNHNPQIIGGDLGLVPSVIFYDDLSDNFIIGEHRGQKGGISSLKRLLAKSYEDIQSTPTLQKILSEFPVIDSDSVPKITFKNNDYSFSQLASKIFAHLKKHAQQELGTPVTKAVVSVPAYFDDASRGAVLLAAKIAGFEVLRLIAEPTAAAYAYGFHKKSK
;
A
#
# COMPACT_ATOMS: atom_id res chain seq x y z
N MET A 1 47.11 -3.25 -44.36
CA MET A 1 46.16 -2.27 -43.80
C MET A 1 45.27 -3.03 -42.83
N GLN A 2 45.57 -3.00 -41.53
CA GLN A 2 44.81 -3.73 -40.50
C GLN A 2 43.58 -2.83 -40.13
N ILE A 3 42.41 -3.41 -40.26
CA ILE A 3 41.16 -2.79 -39.80
C ILE A 3 41.10 -3.01 -38.29
N VAL A 4 41.18 -1.95 -37.50
CA VAL A 4 40.95 -1.99 -36.06
C VAL A 4 39.42 -2.00 -35.85
N GLU A 5 38.90 -3.12 -35.40
CA GLU A 5 37.53 -3.20 -34.89
C GLU A 5 37.43 -2.37 -33.64
N ILE A 6 36.70 -1.27 -33.71
CA ILE A 6 36.30 -0.47 -32.55
C ILE A 6 35.06 -1.17 -31.94
N SER A 7 35.27 -1.99 -30.91
CA SER A 7 34.17 -2.48 -30.08
C SER A 7 33.61 -1.29 -29.27
N GLU A 8 32.33 -0.95 -29.50
CA GLU A 8 31.61 -0.02 -28.65
C GLU A 8 31.64 -0.54 -27.21
N PRO A 9 31.89 0.34 -26.21
CA PRO A 9 31.78 -0.08 -24.83
C PRO A 9 30.34 -0.54 -24.62
N GLY A 10 30.17 -1.83 -24.24
CA GLY A 10 28.85 -2.41 -24.00
C GLY A 10 28.05 -1.47 -23.11
N ALA A 11 26.91 -1.04 -23.61
CA ALA A 11 25.95 -0.30 -22.82
C ALA A 11 25.62 -1.21 -21.61
N SER A 12 26.05 -0.81 -20.44
CA SER A 12 25.61 -1.46 -19.21
C SER A 12 24.09 -1.31 -19.21
N GLU A 13 23.38 -2.40 -19.40
CA GLU A 13 21.92 -2.38 -19.24
C GLU A 13 21.64 -1.77 -17.88
N ALA A 14 20.95 -0.63 -17.88
CA ALA A 14 20.50 -0.04 -16.64
C ALA A 14 19.68 -1.11 -15.90
N PRO A 15 19.88 -1.31 -14.58
CA PRO A 15 19.20 -2.35 -13.86
C PRO A 15 17.70 -2.22 -14.11
N GLU A 16 17.05 -3.32 -14.52
CA GLU A 16 15.64 -3.34 -14.87
C GLU A 16 14.85 -2.83 -13.66
N GLU A 17 14.17 -1.70 -13.85
CA GLU A 17 13.48 -1.02 -12.78
C GLU A 17 12.24 -1.81 -12.38
N ILE A 18 12.20 -2.31 -11.14
CA ILE A 18 11.11 -3.14 -10.65
C ILE A 18 9.90 -2.26 -10.34
N VAL A 19 8.79 -2.57 -11.02
CA VAL A 19 7.46 -2.02 -10.72
C VAL A 19 6.65 -3.10 -10.01
N VAL A 20 6.11 -2.75 -8.83
CA VAL A 20 5.27 -3.66 -8.06
C VAL A 20 3.79 -3.36 -8.22
N GLY A 21 2.95 -4.39 -8.10
CA GLY A 21 1.51 -4.25 -7.93
C GLY A 21 1.15 -4.29 -6.45
N ILE A 22 0.32 -3.38 -5.98
CA ILE A 22 -0.15 -3.35 -4.59
C ILE A 22 -1.67 -3.43 -4.59
N ASP A 23 -2.21 -4.42 -3.87
CA ASP A 23 -3.61 -4.45 -3.48
C ASP A 23 -3.72 -4.00 -2.02
N PHE A 24 -4.18 -2.74 -1.84
CA PHE A 24 -4.45 -2.19 -0.52
C PHE A 24 -5.89 -2.51 -0.12
N GLY A 25 -6.10 -3.63 0.56
CA GLY A 25 -7.42 -4.12 0.94
C GLY A 25 -7.95 -3.55 2.27
N THR A 26 -9.26 -3.72 2.49
CA THR A 26 -9.92 -3.35 3.77
C THR A 26 -9.49 -4.28 4.91
N THR A 27 -9.32 -5.57 4.61
CA THR A 27 -8.98 -6.61 5.59
C THR A 27 -7.52 -7.03 5.45
N ASN A 28 -7.09 -7.33 4.23
CA ASN A 28 -5.73 -7.75 3.94
C ASN A 28 -5.18 -6.93 2.78
N SER A 29 -3.89 -6.70 2.79
CA SER A 29 -3.14 -6.08 1.71
C SER A 29 -2.05 -7.03 1.21
N LEU A 30 -1.65 -6.89 -0.04
CA LEU A 30 -0.57 -7.66 -0.62
C LEU A 30 0.26 -6.80 -1.58
N ILE A 31 1.48 -7.26 -1.83
CA ILE A 31 2.36 -6.71 -2.84
C ILE A 31 2.90 -7.84 -3.72
N ALA A 32 2.96 -7.58 -5.02
CA ALA A 32 3.41 -8.55 -6.00
C ALA A 32 4.31 -7.88 -7.05
N TYR A 33 5.10 -8.67 -7.75
CA TYR A 33 5.91 -8.23 -8.88
C TYR A 33 5.81 -9.21 -10.04
N SER A 34 6.27 -8.81 -11.22
CA SER A 34 6.33 -9.69 -12.38
C SER A 34 7.73 -10.24 -12.54
N LYS A 35 7.86 -11.57 -12.55
CA LYS A 35 9.11 -12.27 -12.87
C LYS A 35 8.91 -13.08 -14.16
N ASN A 36 9.61 -12.69 -15.22
CA ASN A 36 9.49 -13.34 -16.53
C ASN A 36 8.02 -13.40 -17.01
N HIS A 37 7.29 -12.29 -16.91
CA HIS A 37 5.86 -12.16 -17.22
C HIS A 37 4.91 -12.98 -16.34
N ASN A 38 5.39 -13.60 -15.27
CA ASN A 38 4.56 -14.32 -14.32
C ASN A 38 4.43 -13.51 -13.02
N PRO A 39 3.20 -13.24 -12.53
CA PRO A 39 2.99 -12.56 -11.28
C PRO A 39 3.45 -13.43 -10.11
N GLN A 40 4.20 -12.82 -9.19
CA GLN A 40 4.68 -13.44 -7.96
C GLN A 40 4.28 -12.57 -6.78
N ILE A 41 3.62 -13.17 -5.78
CA ILE A 41 3.30 -12.48 -4.54
C ILE A 41 4.53 -12.49 -3.64
N ILE A 42 4.90 -11.35 -3.11
CA ILE A 42 5.94 -11.20 -2.10
C ILE A 42 5.48 -11.92 -0.83
N GLY A 43 6.33 -12.80 -0.28
CA GLY A 43 5.98 -13.67 0.84
C GLY A 43 5.23 -14.95 0.46
N GLY A 44 4.99 -15.20 -0.84
CA GLY A 44 4.32 -16.40 -1.34
C GLY A 44 2.95 -16.61 -0.71
N ASP A 45 2.68 -17.83 -0.20
CA ASP A 45 1.40 -18.17 0.44
C ASP A 45 1.12 -17.39 1.74
N LEU A 46 2.16 -16.82 2.37
CA LEU A 46 2.07 -15.96 3.55
C LEU A 46 2.07 -14.47 3.21
N GLY A 47 2.00 -14.13 1.93
CA GLY A 47 2.10 -12.75 1.44
C GLY A 47 0.90 -11.85 1.71
N LEU A 48 -0.18 -12.39 2.28
CA LEU A 48 -1.32 -11.59 2.74
C LEU A 48 -1.00 -10.95 4.10
N VAL A 49 -0.91 -9.63 4.10
CA VAL A 49 -0.67 -8.84 5.31
C VAL A 49 -2.00 -8.28 5.80
N PRO A 50 -2.45 -8.59 7.03
CA PRO A 50 -3.64 -7.98 7.61
C PRO A 50 -3.51 -6.46 7.63
N SER A 51 -4.53 -5.75 7.11
CA SER A 51 -4.57 -4.28 7.04
C SER A 51 -4.97 -3.69 8.39
N VAL A 52 -4.23 -4.05 9.44
CA VAL A 52 -4.43 -3.61 10.82
C VAL A 52 -3.16 -2.94 11.32
N ILE A 53 -3.32 -1.84 12.02
CA ILE A 53 -2.23 -1.07 12.62
C ILE A 53 -2.40 -1.06 14.13
N PHE A 54 -1.36 -1.45 14.84
CA PHE A 54 -1.24 -1.30 16.28
C PHE A 54 -0.19 -0.25 16.60
N TYR A 55 -0.42 0.52 17.64
CA TYR A 55 0.60 1.40 18.17
C TYR A 55 1.22 0.73 19.41
N ASP A 56 2.54 0.59 19.39
CA ASP A 56 3.30 0.05 20.53
C ASP A 56 3.91 1.20 21.32
N ASP A 57 3.35 1.41 22.52
CA ASP A 57 3.80 2.47 23.42
C ASP A 57 5.24 2.31 23.91
N LEU A 58 5.75 1.07 23.94
CA LEU A 58 7.10 0.79 24.43
C LEU A 58 8.17 1.15 23.39
N SER A 59 7.95 0.75 22.14
CA SER A 59 8.89 1.04 21.05
C SER A 59 8.62 2.38 20.35
N ASP A 60 7.53 3.08 20.73
CA ASP A 60 7.07 4.32 20.09
C ASP A 60 6.89 4.17 18.59
N ASN A 61 6.32 3.05 18.15
CA ASN A 61 6.24 2.71 16.73
C ASN A 61 4.93 2.01 16.38
N PHE A 62 4.63 1.97 15.07
CA PHE A 62 3.50 1.23 14.53
C PHE A 62 3.90 -0.18 14.13
N ILE A 63 3.09 -1.16 14.54
CA ILE A 63 3.18 -2.56 14.14
C ILE A 63 2.05 -2.86 13.17
N ILE A 64 2.37 -3.51 12.06
CA ILE A 64 1.42 -3.83 10.98
C ILE A 64 1.17 -5.32 10.93
N GLY A 65 -0.08 -5.70 10.69
CA GLY A 65 -0.48 -7.09 10.56
C GLY A 65 -1.02 -7.69 11.85
N GLU A 66 -0.84 -9.00 12.03
CA GLU A 66 -1.28 -9.66 13.26
C GLU A 66 -0.32 -9.40 14.41
N HIS A 67 -0.87 -8.93 15.52
CA HIS A 67 -0.15 -8.86 16.77
C HIS A 67 -0.83 -9.74 17.80
N ARG A 68 -0.20 -10.87 18.14
CA ARG A 68 -0.76 -11.86 19.07
C ARG A 68 -0.93 -11.25 20.46
N GLY A 69 -2.18 -11.14 20.90
CA GLY A 69 -2.52 -10.72 22.26
C GLY A 69 -2.75 -9.23 22.48
N GLN A 70 -2.56 -8.36 21.49
CA GLN A 70 -2.93 -6.94 21.62
C GLN A 70 -4.40 -6.72 21.23
N LYS A 71 -5.11 -5.96 22.07
CA LYS A 71 -6.39 -5.31 21.75
C LYS A 71 -6.07 -3.91 21.23
N GLY A 72 -6.99 -3.31 20.48
CA GLY A 72 -6.86 -1.91 20.09
C GLY A 72 -6.07 -1.68 18.79
N GLY A 73 -6.25 -2.52 17.78
CA GLY A 73 -5.74 -2.26 16.44
C GLY A 73 -6.73 -1.48 15.58
N ILE A 74 -6.26 -0.51 14.81
CA ILE A 74 -7.06 0.18 13.81
C ILE A 74 -7.12 -0.69 12.56
N SER A 75 -8.30 -1.22 12.27
CA SER A 75 -8.59 -1.97 11.04
C SER A 75 -9.38 -1.13 10.05
N SER A 76 -9.56 -1.66 8.83
CA SER A 76 -10.44 -1.06 7.83
C SER A 76 -10.10 0.39 7.44
N LEU A 77 -8.85 0.79 7.56
CA LEU A 77 -8.37 2.14 7.21
C LEU A 77 -8.80 2.59 5.81
N LYS A 78 -8.93 1.67 4.87
CA LYS A 78 -9.41 1.95 3.52
C LYS A 78 -10.79 2.63 3.51
N ARG A 79 -11.65 2.32 4.48
CA ARG A 79 -12.99 2.92 4.62
C ARG A 79 -12.96 4.32 5.21
N LEU A 80 -11.89 4.69 5.89
CA LEU A 80 -11.69 5.98 6.55
C LEU A 80 -11.00 7.00 5.63
N LEU A 81 -10.41 6.55 4.52
CA LEU A 81 -9.74 7.44 3.58
C LEU A 81 -10.72 8.45 2.99
N ALA A 82 -10.31 9.72 2.96
CA ALA A 82 -11.08 10.87 2.48
C ALA A 82 -12.42 11.11 3.20
N LYS A 83 -12.65 10.52 4.39
CA LYS A 83 -13.82 10.82 5.20
C LYS A 83 -13.58 12.08 5.99
N SER A 84 -14.61 12.94 6.03
CA SER A 84 -14.63 14.12 6.90
C SER A 84 -14.94 13.72 8.34
N TYR A 85 -14.74 14.64 9.27
CA TYR A 85 -15.13 14.43 10.67
C TYR A 85 -16.65 14.20 10.79
N GLU A 86 -17.46 14.94 10.02
CA GLU A 86 -18.92 14.80 9.98
C GLU A 86 -19.34 13.42 9.44
N ASP A 87 -18.68 12.92 8.38
CA ASP A 87 -18.93 11.57 7.86
C ASP A 87 -18.72 10.52 8.93
N ILE A 88 -17.66 10.67 9.74
CA ILE A 88 -17.33 9.73 10.80
C ILE A 88 -18.40 9.80 11.89
N GLN A 89 -18.79 10.99 12.30
CA GLN A 89 -19.80 11.19 13.35
C GLN A 89 -21.20 10.73 12.94
N SER A 90 -21.54 10.82 11.67
CA SER A 90 -22.85 10.43 11.14
C SER A 90 -22.96 8.95 10.73
N THR A 91 -21.84 8.24 10.60
CA THR A 91 -21.82 6.86 10.10
C THR A 91 -21.50 5.85 11.21
N PRO A 92 -22.50 5.08 11.73
CA PRO A 92 -22.28 4.15 12.85
C PRO A 92 -21.17 3.11 12.62
N THR A 93 -21.00 2.65 11.38
CA THR A 93 -19.91 1.71 11.01
C THR A 93 -18.52 2.33 11.17
N LEU A 94 -18.35 3.61 10.83
CA LEU A 94 -17.07 4.32 11.00
C LEU A 94 -16.80 4.61 12.47
N GLN A 95 -17.84 5.02 13.23
CA GLN A 95 -17.74 5.19 14.69
C GLN A 95 -17.30 3.90 15.37
N LYS A 96 -17.86 2.75 14.95
CA LYS A 96 -17.48 1.44 15.50
C LYS A 96 -16.01 1.09 15.23
N ILE A 97 -15.49 1.39 14.02
CA ILE A 97 -14.07 1.18 13.70
C ILE A 97 -13.17 2.00 14.61
N LEU A 98 -13.61 3.17 14.99
CA LEU A 98 -12.84 4.14 15.76
C LEU A 98 -13.27 4.22 17.25
N SER A 99 -14.07 3.26 17.72
CA SER A 99 -14.65 3.31 19.08
C SER A 99 -13.61 3.38 20.21
N GLU A 100 -12.43 2.86 19.98
CA GLU A 100 -11.31 2.87 20.94
C GLU A 100 -10.33 4.03 20.69
N PHE A 101 -10.55 4.84 19.63
CA PHE A 101 -9.62 5.88 19.19
C PHE A 101 -10.36 7.21 19.07
N PRO A 102 -10.08 8.18 19.97
CA PRO A 102 -10.66 9.50 19.86
C PRO A 102 -10.18 10.18 18.57
N VAL A 103 -11.15 10.59 17.75
CA VAL A 103 -10.89 11.34 16.53
C VAL A 103 -11.01 12.82 16.81
N ILE A 104 -10.02 13.57 16.44
CA ILE A 104 -10.01 15.03 16.49
C ILE A 104 -10.21 15.62 15.09
N ASP A 105 -10.90 16.74 14.99
CA ASP A 105 -10.94 17.55 13.77
C ASP A 105 -9.83 18.59 13.83
N SER A 106 -8.87 18.48 12.93
CA SER A 106 -7.77 19.41 12.85
C SER A 106 -7.64 19.91 11.42
N ASP A 107 -7.94 21.19 11.22
CA ASP A 107 -7.88 21.85 9.91
C ASP A 107 -8.75 21.15 8.84
N SER A 108 -9.96 20.74 9.22
CA SER A 108 -10.90 19.97 8.38
C SER A 108 -10.39 18.58 7.97
N VAL A 109 -9.36 18.07 8.62
CA VAL A 109 -8.83 16.72 8.41
C VAL A 109 -8.96 15.93 9.70
N PRO A 110 -9.77 14.85 9.73
CA PRO A 110 -9.85 14.00 10.92
C PRO A 110 -8.54 13.27 11.17
N LYS A 111 -8.11 13.29 12.43
CA LYS A 111 -6.86 12.68 12.89
C LYS A 111 -7.09 11.85 14.13
N ILE A 112 -6.20 10.92 14.38
CA ILE A 112 -6.11 10.15 15.62
C ILE A 112 -4.80 10.51 16.30
N THR A 113 -4.88 10.76 17.61
CA THR A 113 -3.71 11.07 18.42
C THR A 113 -3.14 9.78 19.03
N PHE A 114 -1.84 9.55 18.79
CA PHE A 114 -1.05 8.55 19.50
C PHE A 114 0.05 9.26 20.28
N LYS A 115 0.03 9.11 21.61
CA LYS A 115 0.84 9.93 22.52
C LYS A 115 0.62 11.43 22.24
N ASN A 116 1.63 12.08 21.70
CA ASN A 116 1.62 13.53 21.42
C ASN A 116 1.62 13.85 19.92
N ASN A 117 1.34 12.87 19.07
CA ASN A 117 1.38 13.03 17.62
C ASN A 117 0.01 12.72 16.99
N ASP A 118 -0.43 13.60 16.11
CA ASP A 118 -1.67 13.47 15.37
C ASP A 118 -1.43 12.89 13.98
N TYR A 119 -2.15 11.84 13.65
CA TYR A 119 -2.04 11.13 12.38
C TYR A 119 -3.34 11.18 11.59
N SER A 120 -3.31 11.68 10.38
CA SER A 120 -4.40 11.52 9.43
C SER A 120 -4.52 10.06 8.97
N PHE A 121 -5.69 9.68 8.42
CA PHE A 121 -5.89 8.32 7.93
C PHE A 121 -4.94 7.96 6.78
N SER A 122 -4.56 8.92 5.93
CA SER A 122 -3.54 8.69 4.89
C SER A 122 -2.15 8.44 5.49
N GLN A 123 -1.77 9.13 6.58
CA GLN A 123 -0.53 8.87 7.29
C GLN A 123 -0.52 7.51 7.98
N LEU A 124 -1.67 7.08 8.55
CA LEU A 124 -1.79 5.73 9.09
C LEU A 124 -1.74 4.67 7.98
N ALA A 125 -2.48 4.85 6.90
CA ALA A 125 -2.42 3.94 5.76
C ALA A 125 -1.02 3.83 5.16
N SER A 126 -0.23 4.91 5.17
CA SER A 126 1.15 4.89 4.69
C SER A 126 2.05 3.91 5.44
N LYS A 127 1.73 3.58 6.71
CA LYS A 127 2.47 2.58 7.49
C LYS A 127 2.30 1.18 6.90
N ILE A 128 1.11 0.85 6.38
CA ILE A 128 0.86 -0.42 5.67
C ILE A 128 1.67 -0.46 4.36
N PHE A 129 1.63 0.61 3.56
CA PHE A 129 2.43 0.71 2.33
C PHE A 129 3.92 0.59 2.61
N ALA A 130 4.43 1.25 3.66
CA ALA A 130 5.84 1.17 4.06
C ALA A 130 6.24 -0.25 4.49
N HIS A 131 5.36 -0.96 5.20
CA HIS A 131 5.55 -2.35 5.59
C HIS A 131 5.66 -3.26 4.36
N LEU A 132 4.71 -3.15 3.41
CA LEU A 132 4.74 -3.90 2.14
C LEU A 132 6.01 -3.60 1.35
N LYS A 133 6.40 -2.33 1.27
CA LYS A 133 7.64 -1.91 0.61
C LYS A 133 8.87 -2.57 1.20
N LYS A 134 8.97 -2.56 2.53
CA LYS A 134 10.09 -3.17 3.25
C LYS A 134 10.19 -4.67 2.95
N HIS A 135 9.06 -5.39 2.96
CA HIS A 135 9.02 -6.81 2.61
C HIS A 135 9.49 -7.05 1.18
N ALA A 136 8.99 -6.26 0.22
CA ALA A 136 9.39 -6.37 -1.18
C ALA A 136 10.89 -6.13 -1.35
N GLN A 137 11.45 -5.10 -0.73
CA GLN A 137 12.89 -4.80 -0.80
C GLN A 137 13.74 -5.90 -0.15
N GLN A 138 13.27 -6.51 0.94
CA GLN A 138 13.96 -7.61 1.59
C GLN A 138 14.00 -8.87 0.72
N GLU A 139 12.87 -9.23 0.09
CA GLU A 139 12.78 -10.42 -0.76
C GLU A 139 13.50 -10.25 -2.09
N LEU A 140 13.38 -9.07 -2.70
CA LEU A 140 13.97 -8.78 -4.01
C LEU A 140 15.46 -8.37 -3.93
N GLY A 141 15.96 -8.01 -2.74
CA GLY A 141 17.33 -7.56 -2.55
C GLY A 141 17.68 -6.24 -3.23
N THR A 142 16.68 -5.45 -3.64
CA THR A 142 16.86 -4.20 -4.38
C THR A 142 15.85 -3.15 -3.94
N PRO A 143 16.13 -1.84 -4.10
CA PRO A 143 15.16 -0.79 -3.85
C PRO A 143 13.91 -0.95 -4.72
N VAL A 144 12.74 -0.76 -4.09
CA VAL A 144 11.43 -0.78 -4.75
C VAL A 144 10.80 0.59 -4.58
N THR A 145 10.65 1.32 -5.68
CA THR A 145 10.19 2.72 -5.65
C THR A 145 8.92 2.94 -6.45
N LYS A 146 8.65 2.14 -7.48
CA LYS A 146 7.51 2.30 -8.38
C LYS A 146 6.42 1.28 -8.13
N ALA A 147 5.17 1.74 -8.16
CA ALA A 147 4.02 0.88 -7.92
C ALA A 147 2.83 1.19 -8.84
N VAL A 148 2.04 0.16 -9.11
CA VAL A 148 0.65 0.25 -9.56
C VAL A 148 -0.23 -0.18 -8.39
N VAL A 149 -1.24 0.61 -8.03
CA VAL A 149 -2.09 0.33 -6.86
C VAL A 149 -3.52 0.08 -7.30
N SER A 150 -4.14 -1.00 -6.80
CA SER A 150 -5.55 -1.26 -7.02
C SER A 150 -6.42 -0.45 -6.06
N VAL A 151 -7.56 0.05 -6.57
CA VAL A 151 -8.56 0.79 -5.80
C VAL A 151 -9.97 0.34 -6.16
N PRO A 152 -10.95 0.42 -5.25
CA PRO A 152 -12.34 0.14 -5.57
C PRO A 152 -12.85 1.00 -6.73
N ALA A 153 -13.72 0.43 -7.57
CA ALA A 153 -14.28 1.16 -8.70
C ALA A 153 -15.14 2.37 -8.26
N TYR A 154 -15.76 2.28 -7.07
CA TYR A 154 -16.60 3.35 -6.51
C TYR A 154 -15.84 4.47 -5.82
N PHE A 155 -14.50 4.40 -5.72
CA PHE A 155 -13.71 5.48 -5.14
C PHE A 155 -13.79 6.74 -5.99
N ASP A 156 -14.20 7.83 -5.34
CA ASP A 156 -14.14 9.19 -5.89
C ASP A 156 -12.70 9.73 -5.95
N ASP A 157 -12.53 10.91 -6.50
CA ASP A 157 -11.20 11.53 -6.66
C ASP A 157 -10.53 11.82 -5.30
N ALA A 158 -11.30 12.17 -4.27
CA ALA A 158 -10.78 12.41 -2.92
C ALA A 158 -10.21 11.12 -2.32
N SER A 159 -10.94 10.01 -2.42
CA SER A 159 -10.50 8.69 -1.94
C SER A 159 -9.28 8.18 -2.71
N ARG A 160 -9.26 8.38 -4.04
CA ARG A 160 -8.10 8.05 -4.89
C ARG A 160 -6.88 8.89 -4.51
N GLY A 161 -7.07 10.19 -4.30
CA GLY A 161 -6.04 11.12 -3.83
C GLY A 161 -5.47 10.71 -2.47
N ALA A 162 -6.31 10.25 -1.54
CA ALA A 162 -5.89 9.78 -0.23
C ALA A 162 -5.01 8.52 -0.30
N VAL A 163 -5.33 7.57 -1.22
CA VAL A 163 -4.48 6.39 -1.49
C VAL A 163 -3.13 6.81 -2.10
N LEU A 164 -3.15 7.71 -3.08
CA LEU A 164 -1.92 8.24 -3.69
C LEU A 164 -1.02 8.92 -2.65
N LEU A 165 -1.62 9.72 -1.77
CA LEU A 165 -0.90 10.38 -0.67
C LEU A 165 -0.28 9.36 0.28
N ALA A 166 -1.03 8.33 0.68
CA ALA A 166 -0.52 7.28 1.56
C ALA A 166 0.67 6.53 0.93
N ALA A 167 0.57 6.13 -0.33
CA ALA A 167 1.66 5.49 -1.06
C ALA A 167 2.89 6.42 -1.21
N LYS A 168 2.67 7.70 -1.51
CA LYS A 168 3.73 8.72 -1.62
C LYS A 168 4.46 8.93 -0.30
N ILE A 169 3.75 9.02 0.83
CA ILE A 169 4.34 9.13 2.17
C ILE A 169 5.23 7.90 2.47
N ALA A 170 4.83 6.71 2.01
CA ALA A 170 5.63 5.49 2.10
C ALA A 170 6.82 5.46 1.12
N GLY A 171 7.00 6.48 0.29
CA GLY A 171 8.08 6.60 -0.66
C GLY A 171 7.87 5.83 -1.96
N PHE A 172 6.64 5.58 -2.37
CA PHE A 172 6.31 5.06 -3.69
C PHE A 172 6.01 6.20 -4.68
N GLU A 173 6.52 6.06 -5.88
CA GLU A 173 6.01 6.70 -7.08
C GLU A 173 4.90 5.81 -7.65
N VAL A 174 3.65 6.26 -7.57
CA VAL A 174 2.51 5.52 -8.10
C VAL A 174 2.34 5.85 -9.58
N LEU A 175 2.69 4.89 -10.45
CA LEU A 175 2.60 5.06 -11.89
C LEU A 175 1.14 5.06 -12.38
N ARG A 176 0.28 4.29 -11.70
CA ARG A 176 -1.14 4.19 -12.03
C ARG A 176 -1.98 3.69 -10.85
N LEU A 177 -3.20 4.23 -10.73
CA LEU A 177 -4.29 3.57 -10.00
C LEU A 177 -5.13 2.77 -10.99
N ILE A 178 -5.46 1.53 -10.62
CA ILE A 178 -6.31 0.66 -11.44
C ILE A 178 -7.53 0.22 -10.62
N ALA A 179 -8.72 0.19 -11.24
CA ALA A 179 -9.89 -0.33 -10.55
C ALA A 179 -9.76 -1.83 -10.28
N GLU A 180 -10.09 -2.27 -9.06
CA GLU A 180 -10.02 -3.69 -8.64
C GLU A 180 -10.67 -4.66 -9.64
N PRO A 181 -11.91 -4.42 -10.14
CA PRO A 181 -12.50 -5.31 -11.14
C PRO A 181 -11.73 -5.32 -12.46
N THR A 182 -11.09 -4.22 -12.85
CA THR A 182 -10.23 -4.15 -14.03
C THR A 182 -8.96 -4.97 -13.83
N ALA A 183 -8.33 -4.87 -12.64
CA ALA A 183 -7.16 -5.68 -12.30
C ALA A 183 -7.48 -7.17 -12.33
N ALA A 184 -8.62 -7.57 -11.77
CA ALA A 184 -9.09 -8.95 -11.79
C ALA A 184 -9.37 -9.46 -13.21
N ALA A 185 -9.97 -8.64 -14.07
CA ALA A 185 -10.22 -8.99 -15.47
C ALA A 185 -8.93 -9.20 -16.26
N TYR A 186 -7.92 -8.35 -16.03
CA TYR A 186 -6.59 -8.54 -16.64
C TYR A 186 -5.93 -9.85 -16.18
N ALA A 187 -5.93 -10.13 -14.87
CA ALA A 187 -5.37 -11.35 -14.32
C ALA A 187 -6.04 -12.60 -14.93
N TYR A 188 -7.38 -12.60 -15.02
CA TYR A 188 -8.14 -13.70 -15.62
C TYR A 188 -7.87 -13.84 -17.13
N GLY A 189 -7.71 -12.73 -17.85
CA GLY A 189 -7.42 -12.72 -19.29
C GLY A 189 -6.04 -13.31 -19.62
N PHE A 190 -5.04 -13.08 -18.77
CA PHE A 190 -3.71 -13.66 -18.92
C PHE A 190 -3.74 -15.19 -18.81
N HIS A 191 -4.47 -15.74 -17.86
CA HIS A 191 -4.58 -17.21 -17.71
C HIS A 191 -5.24 -17.91 -18.90
N LYS A 192 -6.12 -17.24 -19.65
CA LYS A 192 -6.77 -17.83 -20.84
C LYS A 192 -5.90 -17.82 -22.09
N LYS A 193 -4.93 -16.93 -22.20
CA LYS A 193 -4.02 -16.86 -23.36
C LYS A 193 -2.81 -17.81 -23.27
N SER A 194 -2.63 -18.46 -22.12
CA SER A 194 -1.52 -19.38 -21.85
C SER A 194 -1.91 -20.87 -21.97
N LYS A 195 -3.07 -21.17 -22.59
CA LYS A 195 -3.52 -22.55 -22.88
C LYS A 195 -3.59 -22.78 -24.36
#